data_a0b881440bf664d8e4800554282c5ac5
#
_entry.id   a0b881440bf664d8e4800554282c5ac5
#
_cell.length_a   1.000
_cell.length_b   1.000
_cell.length_c   1.000
_cell.angle_alpha   90.00
_cell.angle_beta   90.00
_cell.angle_gamma   90.00
#
_symmetry.space_group_name_H-M   'P 1'
#
loop_
_entity.id
_entity.type
_entity.pdbx_description
1 polymer ?
#
loop_
_entity_poly.entity_id
_entity_poly.type
_entity_poly.pdbx_seq_one_letter_code
_entity_poly.pdbx_strand_id
1 'polypeptide(L)'
;NYLSISNLDKTKLSYLTKERLDSIPDGQDPWTHNKRFFARPASVINKIFNGVHDKDLEVFNNLYKSILSRIKFTFKILSGNDIRKYYHGDMYRGCSGSLGNSCMKYDNCQRYMGLYVDNSDVVTMLGMFDDDQYLLGRALLWNFDSYKVMDRIYTVNDEELSYQFKRWAIANGYMYKYEQKWNNSLAFELGGKKIEQKFAIQLKNWKYD
;
A
#
# COMPACT_ATOMS: atom_id res chain seq x y z
N ASN A 1 19.26 -15.29 21.87
CA ASN A 1 19.41 -14.56 20.61
C ASN A 1 19.16 -13.08 20.83
N TYR A 2 20.17 -12.24 20.57
CA TYR A 2 20.01 -10.79 20.64
C TYR A 2 19.38 -10.31 19.32
N LEU A 3 18.23 -9.68 19.41
CA LEU A 3 17.45 -9.13 18.29
C LEU A 3 17.23 -7.63 18.50
N SER A 4 17.48 -6.82 17.47
CA SER A 4 17.19 -5.38 17.48
C SER A 4 16.81 -4.90 16.08
N ILE A 5 16.21 -3.71 16.01
CA ILE A 5 16.02 -3.01 14.72
C ILE A 5 17.40 -2.50 14.26
N SER A 6 17.70 -2.69 12.98
CA SER A 6 18.96 -2.18 12.42
C SER A 6 19.03 -0.64 12.47
N ASN A 7 20.13 -0.11 12.96
CA ASN A 7 20.35 1.34 12.95
C ASN A 7 20.66 1.90 11.55
N LEU A 8 21.21 1.04 10.67
CA LEU A 8 21.59 1.43 9.30
C LEU A 8 20.41 1.35 8.34
N ASP A 9 19.56 0.35 8.53
CA ASP A 9 18.36 0.11 7.70
C ASP A 9 17.24 -0.37 8.60
N LYS A 10 16.33 0.54 8.95
CA LYS A 10 15.21 0.26 9.86
C LYS A 10 14.23 -0.77 9.30
N THR A 11 14.29 -1.07 8.01
CA THR A 11 13.49 -2.15 7.41
C THR A 11 14.04 -3.54 7.69
N LYS A 12 15.22 -3.64 8.31
CA LYS A 12 15.89 -4.89 8.68
C LYS A 12 16.00 -5.05 10.19
N LEU A 13 15.96 -6.30 10.60
CA LEU A 13 16.36 -6.71 11.95
C LEU A 13 17.85 -7.06 11.96
N SER A 14 18.51 -6.68 13.01
CA SER A 14 19.87 -7.06 13.34
C SER A 14 19.84 -8.13 14.42
N TYR A 15 20.52 -9.25 14.24
CA TYR A 15 20.51 -10.35 15.18
C TYR A 15 21.85 -11.07 15.27
N LEU A 16 22.05 -11.77 16.38
CA LEU A 16 23.15 -12.69 16.62
C LEU A 16 22.61 -14.11 16.86
N THR A 17 23.23 -15.09 16.23
CA THR A 17 23.03 -16.50 16.62
C THR A 17 23.82 -16.79 17.89
N LYS A 18 23.43 -17.87 18.59
CA LYS A 18 24.13 -18.31 19.82
C LYS A 18 25.63 -18.53 19.55
N GLU A 19 25.98 -19.23 18.47
CA GLU A 19 27.36 -19.52 18.09
C GLU A 19 28.19 -18.24 17.87
N ARG A 20 27.59 -17.21 17.26
CA ARG A 20 28.26 -15.94 17.08
C ARG A 20 28.35 -15.14 18.35
N LEU A 21 27.33 -15.19 19.20
CA LEU A 21 27.37 -14.57 20.51
C LEU A 21 28.51 -15.14 21.35
N ASP A 22 28.60 -16.48 21.43
CA ASP A 22 29.64 -17.18 22.14
C ASP A 22 31.05 -16.91 21.60
N SER A 23 31.17 -16.41 20.36
CA SER A 23 32.44 -16.04 19.73
C SER A 23 32.83 -14.57 19.94
N ILE A 24 32.03 -13.78 20.65
CA ILE A 24 32.34 -12.37 20.98
C ILE A 24 33.26 -12.39 22.22
N PRO A 25 34.41 -11.73 22.16
CA PRO A 25 35.31 -11.66 23.32
C PRO A 25 34.65 -10.98 24.53
N ASP A 26 35.01 -11.45 25.72
CA ASP A 26 34.53 -10.87 26.95
C ASP A 26 34.85 -9.36 27.02
N GLY A 27 33.84 -8.60 27.46
CA GLY A 27 33.89 -7.15 27.54
C GLY A 27 33.57 -6.36 26.27
N GLN A 28 33.27 -7.06 25.12
CA GLN A 28 32.76 -6.41 23.94
C GLN A 28 31.24 -6.39 23.94
N ASP A 29 30.64 -5.26 23.53
CA ASP A 29 29.19 -5.12 23.43
C ASP A 29 28.63 -5.91 22.24
N PRO A 30 27.78 -6.93 22.47
CA PRO A 30 27.15 -7.71 21.40
C PRO A 30 26.28 -6.88 20.45
N TRP A 31 25.76 -5.74 20.89
CA TRP A 31 24.89 -4.87 20.09
C TRP A 31 25.62 -4.08 19.02
N THR A 32 26.86 -3.74 19.27
CA THR A 32 27.71 -2.94 18.34
C THR A 32 28.69 -3.81 17.55
N HIS A 33 28.78 -5.10 17.85
CA HIS A 33 29.76 -5.99 17.24
C HIS A 33 29.51 -6.23 15.74
N ASN A 34 30.56 -6.22 14.92
CA ASN A 34 30.53 -6.36 13.47
C ASN A 34 30.07 -7.74 12.96
N LYS A 35 29.96 -8.74 13.83
CA LYS A 35 29.49 -10.11 13.50
C LYS A 35 27.97 -10.24 13.42
N ARG A 36 27.21 -9.16 13.58
CA ARG A 36 25.76 -9.20 13.49
C ARG A 36 25.27 -9.53 12.09
N PHE A 37 24.22 -10.30 12.01
CA PHE A 37 23.48 -10.52 10.78
C PHE A 37 22.40 -9.47 10.63
N PHE A 38 22.06 -9.19 9.36
CA PHE A 38 20.95 -8.32 9.00
C PHE A 38 20.00 -9.08 8.08
N ALA A 39 18.73 -9.11 8.39
CA ALA A 39 17.73 -9.77 7.58
C ALA A 39 16.38 -9.05 7.65
N ARG A 40 15.56 -9.23 6.62
CA ARG A 40 14.16 -8.77 6.65
C ARG A 40 13.42 -9.46 7.79
N PRO A 41 12.47 -8.79 8.46
CA PRO A 41 11.73 -9.35 9.60
C PRO A 41 11.08 -10.70 9.30
N ALA A 42 10.42 -10.84 8.15
CA ALA A 42 9.83 -12.11 7.71
C ALA A 42 10.84 -13.25 7.65
N SER A 43 12.06 -12.98 7.15
CA SER A 43 13.14 -14.00 7.09
C SER A 43 13.61 -14.42 8.48
N VAL A 44 13.59 -13.51 9.46
CA VAL A 44 13.93 -13.83 10.86
C VAL A 44 12.84 -14.67 11.49
N ILE A 45 11.57 -14.28 11.30
CA ILE A 45 10.41 -15.04 11.80
C ILE A 45 10.41 -16.47 11.25
N ASN A 46 10.62 -16.63 9.94
CA ASN A 46 10.65 -17.95 9.31
C ASN A 46 11.81 -18.85 9.82
N LYS A 47 12.92 -18.24 10.28
CA LYS A 47 14.03 -18.98 10.91
C LYS A 47 13.75 -19.38 12.36
N ILE A 48 12.89 -18.64 13.06
CA ILE A 48 12.56 -18.90 14.48
C ILE A 48 11.37 -19.87 14.57
N PHE A 49 10.39 -19.67 13.70
CA PHE A 49 9.15 -20.44 13.68
C PHE A 49 9.06 -21.21 12.36
N ASN A 50 9.31 -22.51 12.41
CA ASN A 50 9.15 -23.38 11.24
C ASN A 50 7.67 -23.48 10.84
N GLY A 51 7.37 -23.30 9.55
CA GLY A 51 6.03 -23.54 9.00
C GLY A 51 5.06 -22.36 9.09
N VAL A 52 5.55 -21.14 9.29
CA VAL A 52 4.72 -19.95 9.16
C VAL A 52 4.31 -19.78 7.69
N HIS A 53 3.02 -19.61 7.44
CA HIS A 53 2.49 -19.49 6.10
C HIS A 53 2.97 -18.20 5.43
N ASP A 54 3.31 -18.22 4.13
CA ASP A 54 3.82 -17.05 3.38
C ASP A 54 2.90 -15.83 3.51
N LYS A 55 1.59 -16.04 3.53
CA LYS A 55 0.59 -14.98 3.72
C LYS A 55 0.74 -14.28 5.08
N ASP A 56 1.01 -15.03 6.13
CA ASP A 56 1.20 -14.48 7.49
C ASP A 56 2.53 -13.73 7.60
N LEU A 57 3.57 -14.23 6.92
CA LEU A 57 4.85 -13.54 6.81
C LEU A 57 4.72 -12.20 6.05
N GLU A 58 3.91 -12.17 4.99
CA GLU A 58 3.61 -10.94 4.25
C GLU A 58 2.87 -9.92 5.13
N VAL A 59 1.83 -10.36 5.84
CA VAL A 59 1.08 -9.52 6.79
C VAL A 59 2.00 -8.97 7.87
N PHE A 60 2.82 -9.83 8.48
CA PHE A 60 3.78 -9.42 9.51
C PHE A 60 4.77 -8.38 8.96
N ASN A 61 5.34 -8.62 7.79
CA ASN A 61 6.32 -7.72 7.18
C ASN A 61 5.72 -6.33 6.87
N ASN A 62 4.48 -6.31 6.41
CA ASN A 62 3.75 -5.07 6.13
C ASN A 62 3.40 -4.31 7.41
N LEU A 63 2.99 -5.01 8.47
CA LEU A 63 2.77 -4.42 9.80
C LEU A 63 4.07 -3.84 10.37
N TYR A 64 5.15 -4.60 10.30
CA TYR A 64 6.46 -4.14 10.75
C TYR A 64 6.90 -2.86 10.04
N LYS A 65 6.80 -2.84 8.70
CA LYS A 65 7.08 -1.64 7.89
C LYS A 65 6.20 -0.46 8.30
N SER A 66 4.89 -0.69 8.50
CA SER A 66 3.95 0.37 8.87
C SER A 66 4.22 0.98 10.25
N ILE A 67 4.73 0.18 11.19
CA ILE A 67 5.12 0.66 12.53
C ILE A 67 6.41 1.49 12.45
N LEU A 68 7.32 1.09 11.58
CA LEU A 68 8.60 1.79 11.41
C LEU A 68 8.50 3.01 10.51
N SER A 69 7.53 3.03 9.60
CA SER A 69 7.31 4.19 8.76
C SER A 69 6.76 5.31 9.66
N ARG A 70 7.57 6.33 9.84
CA ARG A 70 7.18 7.57 10.56
C ARG A 70 6.28 8.47 9.70
N ILE A 71 5.82 7.98 8.55
CA ILE A 71 4.95 8.72 7.67
C ILE A 71 3.58 8.78 8.35
N LYS A 72 3.30 9.92 8.94
CA LYS A 72 1.93 10.24 9.35
C LYS A 72 1.11 10.44 8.09
N PHE A 73 -0.04 9.84 8.04
CA PHE A 73 -0.98 10.01 6.93
C PHE A 73 -2.42 10.01 7.41
N THR A 74 -3.27 10.63 6.61
CA THR A 74 -4.72 10.60 6.77
C THR A 74 -5.39 10.13 5.50
N PHE A 75 -6.49 9.38 5.64
CA PHE A 75 -7.34 9.05 4.51
C PHE A 75 -8.47 10.05 4.37
N LYS A 76 -8.79 10.45 3.13
CA LYS A 76 -9.96 11.24 2.78
C LYS A 76 -10.68 10.61 1.59
N ILE A 77 -12.01 10.63 1.64
CA ILE A 77 -12.84 10.30 0.48
C ILE A 77 -13.09 11.59 -0.29
N LEU A 78 -12.76 11.60 -1.55
CA LEU A 78 -12.87 12.73 -2.47
C LEU A 78 -13.92 12.45 -3.54
N SER A 79 -14.64 13.45 -3.97
CA SER A 79 -15.68 13.34 -5.01
C SER A 79 -15.67 14.55 -5.94
N GLY A 80 -16.28 14.41 -7.11
CA GLY A 80 -16.43 15.49 -8.07
C GLY A 80 -15.08 16.13 -8.43
N ASN A 81 -15.00 17.47 -8.42
CA ASN A 81 -13.81 18.20 -8.82
C ASN A 81 -12.57 17.97 -7.93
N ASP A 82 -12.74 17.50 -6.69
CA ASP A 82 -11.60 17.13 -5.86
C ASP A 82 -10.86 15.92 -6.45
N ILE A 83 -11.56 15.00 -7.11
CA ILE A 83 -10.91 13.90 -7.84
C ILE A 83 -9.98 14.48 -8.90
N ARG A 84 -10.48 15.40 -9.75
CA ARG A 84 -9.67 16.04 -10.80
C ARG A 84 -8.43 16.73 -10.22
N LYS A 85 -8.60 17.53 -9.17
CA LYS A 85 -7.52 18.24 -8.48
C LYS A 85 -6.42 17.29 -8.05
N TYR A 86 -6.77 16.22 -7.34
CA TYR A 86 -5.80 15.30 -6.76
C TYR A 86 -5.32 14.18 -7.72
N TYR A 87 -5.84 14.16 -8.95
CA TYR A 87 -5.23 13.37 -10.02
C TYR A 87 -4.05 14.07 -10.68
N HIS A 88 -3.98 15.40 -10.56
CA HIS A 88 -2.88 16.19 -11.11
C HIS A 88 -1.57 15.95 -10.36
N GLY A 89 -0.48 15.84 -11.12
CA GLY A 89 0.84 15.49 -10.59
C GLY A 89 1.40 16.46 -9.55
N ASP A 90 1.02 17.73 -9.62
CA ASP A 90 1.45 18.78 -8.67
C ASP A 90 0.97 18.53 -7.25
N MET A 91 -0.08 17.71 -7.09
CA MET A 91 -0.60 17.35 -5.77
C MET A 91 0.10 16.15 -5.15
N TYR A 92 1.07 15.52 -5.83
CA TYR A 92 1.76 14.34 -5.34
C TYR A 92 2.98 14.71 -4.50
N ARG A 93 3.23 13.97 -3.42
CA ARG A 93 4.46 14.13 -2.61
C ARG A 93 5.74 13.79 -3.39
N GLY A 94 5.65 13.15 -4.51
CA GLY A 94 6.79 12.79 -5.36
C GLY A 94 6.36 11.97 -6.57
N CYS A 95 7.32 11.70 -7.45
CA CYS A 95 7.06 11.02 -8.72
C CYS A 95 7.50 9.54 -8.71
N SER A 96 7.58 8.91 -7.52
CA SER A 96 7.97 7.50 -7.38
C SER A 96 6.75 6.56 -7.35
N GLY A 97 7.02 5.26 -7.37
CA GLY A 97 6.01 4.22 -7.29
C GLY A 97 5.01 4.20 -8.44
N SER A 98 3.91 3.51 -8.25
CA SER A 98 2.83 3.43 -9.24
C SER A 98 2.11 4.76 -9.42
N LEU A 99 2.04 5.60 -8.39
CA LEU A 99 1.45 6.93 -8.46
C LEU A 99 2.23 7.82 -9.45
N GLY A 100 3.56 7.82 -9.36
CA GLY A 100 4.44 8.56 -10.26
C GLY A 100 4.40 8.07 -11.71
N ASN A 101 4.04 6.81 -11.92
CA ASN A 101 3.93 6.20 -13.26
C ASN A 101 2.51 6.31 -13.87
N SER A 102 1.56 6.96 -13.18
CA SER A 102 0.21 7.16 -13.70
C SER A 102 0.19 8.18 -14.83
N CYS A 103 -0.21 7.77 -16.05
CA CYS A 103 -0.40 8.70 -17.18
C CYS A 103 -1.48 9.75 -16.92
N MET A 104 -2.46 9.44 -16.06
CA MET A 104 -3.58 10.33 -15.74
C MET A 104 -3.18 11.56 -14.90
N LYS A 105 -1.91 11.70 -14.51
CA LYS A 105 -1.38 12.85 -13.77
C LYS A 105 -1.11 14.07 -14.64
N TYR A 106 -1.04 13.89 -15.97
CA TYR A 106 -0.67 14.95 -16.92
C TYR A 106 -1.88 15.78 -17.36
N ASP A 107 -1.66 17.06 -17.70
CA ASP A 107 -2.69 18.00 -18.14
C ASP A 107 -3.52 17.50 -19.31
N ASN A 108 -2.87 16.87 -20.29
CA ASN A 108 -3.56 16.34 -21.48
C ASN A 108 -4.50 15.18 -21.16
N CYS A 109 -4.37 14.57 -19.99
CA CYS A 109 -5.26 13.50 -19.51
C CYS A 109 -6.40 14.02 -18.64
N GLN A 110 -6.36 15.28 -18.19
CA GLN A 110 -7.39 15.86 -17.32
C GLN A 110 -8.78 15.92 -17.98
N ARG A 111 -8.84 15.96 -19.30
CA ARG A 111 -10.10 15.88 -20.07
C ARG A 111 -10.89 14.59 -19.80
N TYR A 112 -10.19 13.50 -19.46
CA TYR A 112 -10.82 12.20 -19.17
C TYR A 112 -11.36 12.10 -17.73
N MET A 113 -11.07 13.08 -16.88
CA MET A 113 -11.55 13.07 -15.49
C MET A 113 -13.06 13.26 -15.37
N GLY A 114 -13.72 13.77 -16.42
CA GLY A 114 -15.19 13.85 -16.48
C GLY A 114 -15.86 12.54 -16.13
N LEU A 115 -15.27 11.40 -16.54
CA LEU A 115 -15.75 10.06 -16.18
C LEU A 115 -15.98 9.90 -14.67
N TYR A 116 -15.12 10.43 -13.83
CA TYR A 116 -15.21 10.32 -12.38
C TYR A 116 -15.94 11.51 -11.74
N VAL A 117 -15.69 12.71 -12.27
CA VAL A 117 -16.24 13.96 -11.73
C VAL A 117 -17.76 14.02 -11.87
N ASP A 118 -18.27 13.62 -13.05
CA ASP A 118 -19.68 13.71 -13.38
C ASP A 118 -20.52 12.54 -12.86
N ASN A 119 -19.85 11.51 -12.31
CA ASN A 119 -20.46 10.30 -11.79
C ASN A 119 -20.17 10.08 -10.30
N SER A 120 -20.12 11.15 -9.52
CA SER A 120 -19.77 11.12 -8.09
C SER A 120 -20.76 10.36 -7.20
N ASP A 121 -21.93 10.01 -7.72
CA ASP A 121 -22.89 9.12 -7.08
C ASP A 121 -22.46 7.65 -7.07
N VAL A 122 -21.63 7.24 -8.03
CA VAL A 122 -21.19 5.85 -8.19
C VAL A 122 -19.68 5.68 -8.03
N VAL A 123 -18.90 6.74 -8.20
CA VAL A 123 -17.45 6.69 -8.01
C VAL A 123 -16.93 7.83 -7.15
N THR A 124 -16.10 7.48 -6.19
CA THR A 124 -15.33 8.40 -5.36
C THR A 124 -13.87 7.99 -5.38
N MET A 125 -12.99 8.75 -4.76
CA MET A 125 -11.58 8.42 -4.67
C MET A 125 -11.13 8.42 -3.21
N LEU A 126 -10.51 7.33 -2.77
CA LEU A 126 -9.78 7.30 -1.51
C LEU A 126 -8.40 7.89 -1.74
N GLY A 127 -8.11 9.01 -1.12
CA GLY A 127 -6.79 9.64 -1.10
C GLY A 127 -6.10 9.45 0.24
N MET A 128 -4.82 9.12 0.21
CA MET A 128 -3.93 9.11 1.37
C MET A 128 -3.05 10.35 1.31
N PHE A 129 -3.02 11.13 2.39
CA PHE A 129 -2.35 12.42 2.46
C PHE A 129 -1.34 12.45 3.60
N ASP A 130 -0.22 13.12 3.40
CA ASP A 130 0.69 13.47 4.49
C ASP A 130 0.22 14.70 5.27
N ASP A 131 1.02 15.11 6.27
CA ASP A 131 0.71 16.27 7.12
C ASP A 131 0.68 17.60 6.33
N ASP A 132 1.41 17.70 5.20
CA ASP A 132 1.42 18.87 4.33
C ASP A 132 0.33 18.84 3.25
N GLN A 133 -0.58 17.87 3.30
CA GLN A 133 -1.70 17.66 2.38
C GLN A 133 -1.30 17.26 0.96
N TYR A 134 -0.08 16.75 0.75
CA TYR A 134 0.30 16.11 -0.50
C TYR A 134 -0.20 14.68 -0.56
N LEU A 135 -0.57 14.24 -1.77
CA LEU A 135 -1.05 12.90 -2.02
C LEU A 135 0.11 11.89 -1.98
N LEU A 136 0.00 10.92 -1.09
CA LEU A 136 0.90 9.76 -0.99
C LEU A 136 0.39 8.56 -1.79
N GLY A 137 -0.91 8.50 -2.02
CA GLY A 137 -1.54 7.43 -2.77
C GLY A 137 -3.03 7.65 -2.97
N ARG A 138 -3.60 6.89 -3.90
CA ARG A 138 -5.03 6.92 -4.22
C ARG A 138 -5.54 5.59 -4.75
N ALA A 139 -6.84 5.37 -4.60
CA ALA A 139 -7.59 4.31 -5.25
C ALA A 139 -9.01 4.80 -5.54
N LEU A 140 -9.60 4.41 -6.69
CA LEU A 140 -11.01 4.68 -6.95
C LEU A 140 -11.87 3.73 -6.13
N LEU A 141 -12.96 4.25 -5.63
CA LEU A 141 -13.99 3.52 -4.90
C LEU A 141 -15.26 3.51 -5.74
N TRP A 142 -15.69 2.34 -6.17
CA TRP A 142 -16.90 2.13 -6.93
C TRP A 142 -18.00 1.58 -6.04
N ASN A 143 -19.16 2.22 -6.05
CA ASN A 143 -20.34 1.79 -5.30
C ASN A 143 -21.35 1.22 -6.30
N PHE A 144 -21.48 -0.10 -6.30
CA PHE A 144 -22.52 -0.82 -7.00
C PHE A 144 -23.66 -1.12 -6.01
N ASP A 145 -24.84 -1.41 -6.50
CA ASP A 145 -26.02 -1.67 -5.65
C ASP A 145 -25.75 -2.72 -4.56
N SER A 146 -25.03 -3.79 -4.92
CA SER A 146 -24.75 -4.92 -4.01
C SER A 146 -23.29 -5.01 -3.56
N TYR A 147 -22.39 -4.19 -4.10
CA TYR A 147 -20.96 -4.32 -3.87
C TYR A 147 -20.27 -2.96 -3.75
N LYS A 148 -19.27 -2.90 -2.90
CA LYS A 148 -18.32 -1.80 -2.80
C LYS A 148 -16.96 -2.29 -3.25
N VAL A 149 -16.37 -1.64 -4.25
CA VAL A 149 -15.13 -2.10 -4.89
C VAL A 149 -14.09 -1.00 -4.83
N MET A 150 -12.92 -1.31 -4.30
CA MET A 150 -11.72 -0.49 -4.43
C MET A 150 -10.90 -1.01 -5.60
N ASP A 151 -10.68 -0.15 -6.58
CA ASP A 151 -9.90 -0.44 -7.77
C ASP A 151 -8.39 -0.44 -7.46
N ARG A 152 -7.57 -0.43 -8.50
CA ARG A 152 -6.13 -0.42 -8.39
C ARG A 152 -5.63 0.70 -7.49
N ILE A 153 -4.73 0.35 -6.59
CA ILE A 153 -4.07 1.26 -5.67
C ILE A 153 -2.83 1.84 -6.35
N TYR A 154 -2.66 3.14 -6.27
CA TYR A 154 -1.49 3.87 -6.76
C TYR A 154 -0.84 4.61 -5.59
N THR A 155 0.44 4.38 -5.33
CA THR A 155 1.16 5.00 -4.21
C THR A 155 2.56 5.45 -4.63
N VAL A 156 3.15 6.35 -3.85
CA VAL A 156 4.56 6.78 -4.02
C VAL A 156 5.54 5.70 -3.56
N ASN A 157 5.08 4.75 -2.73
CA ASN A 157 5.84 3.59 -2.29
C ASN A 157 4.88 2.38 -2.21
N ASP A 158 4.84 1.59 -3.28
CA ASP A 158 3.86 0.52 -3.43
C ASP A 158 4.00 -0.59 -2.39
N GLU A 159 5.22 -0.92 -1.99
CA GLU A 159 5.46 -1.97 -1.01
C GLU A 159 4.94 -1.61 0.38
N GLU A 160 5.00 -0.32 0.74
CA GLU A 160 4.72 0.13 2.10
C GLU A 160 3.28 0.64 2.25
N LEU A 161 2.82 1.45 1.29
CA LEU A 161 1.56 2.17 1.43
C LEU A 161 0.34 1.41 0.89
N SER A 162 0.50 0.53 -0.11
CA SER A 162 -0.62 -0.25 -0.66
C SER A 162 -1.33 -1.09 0.40
N TYR A 163 -0.59 -1.59 1.38
CA TYR A 163 -1.15 -2.36 2.48
C TYR A 163 -2.13 -1.55 3.34
N GLN A 164 -1.87 -0.27 3.55
CA GLN A 164 -2.76 0.61 4.31
C GLN A 164 -4.12 0.80 3.61
N PHE A 165 -4.11 0.90 2.27
CA PHE A 165 -5.34 0.93 1.47
C PHE A 165 -6.15 -0.36 1.62
N LYS A 166 -5.49 -1.52 1.54
CA LYS A 166 -6.15 -2.83 1.72
C LYS A 166 -6.78 -2.94 3.11
N ARG A 167 -6.08 -2.52 4.15
CA ARG A 167 -6.62 -2.47 5.52
C ARG A 167 -7.85 -1.56 5.62
N TRP A 168 -7.77 -0.38 5.01
CA TRP A 168 -8.89 0.54 4.98
C TRP A 168 -10.10 -0.08 4.26
N ALA A 169 -9.88 -0.73 3.11
CA ALA A 169 -10.92 -1.42 2.35
C ALA A 169 -11.62 -2.49 3.21
N ILE A 170 -10.86 -3.35 3.87
CA ILE A 170 -11.40 -4.40 4.75
C ILE A 170 -12.25 -3.78 5.86
N ALA A 171 -11.75 -2.75 6.54
CA ALA A 171 -12.44 -2.09 7.65
C ALA A 171 -13.73 -1.39 7.22
N ASN A 172 -13.87 -1.00 5.93
CA ASN A 172 -15.02 -0.29 5.39
C ASN A 172 -15.91 -1.16 4.48
N GLY A 173 -15.68 -2.48 4.43
CA GLY A 173 -16.49 -3.43 3.67
C GLY A 173 -16.33 -3.35 2.15
N TYR A 174 -15.17 -2.86 1.68
CA TYR A 174 -14.82 -2.86 0.27
C TYR A 174 -14.06 -4.13 -0.09
N MET A 175 -14.43 -4.76 -1.21
CA MET A 175 -13.53 -5.66 -1.88
C MET A 175 -12.47 -4.86 -2.63
N TYR A 176 -11.28 -5.40 -2.79
CA TYR A 176 -10.19 -4.73 -3.50
C TYR A 176 -9.57 -5.65 -4.53
N LYS A 177 -8.98 -5.05 -5.57
CA LYS A 177 -8.34 -5.79 -6.66
C LYS A 177 -7.25 -6.70 -6.10
N TYR A 178 -7.33 -8.01 -6.39
CA TYR A 178 -6.41 -9.03 -5.86
C TYR A 178 -4.98 -8.77 -6.31
N GLU A 179 -4.79 -8.54 -7.63
CA GLU A 179 -3.50 -8.15 -8.19
C GLU A 179 -3.49 -6.66 -8.50
N GLN A 180 -2.47 -5.96 -8.01
CA GLN A 180 -2.31 -4.51 -8.24
C GLN A 180 -1.64 -4.19 -9.60
N LYS A 181 -1.52 -5.19 -10.49
CA LYS A 181 -0.98 -5.02 -11.84
C LYS A 181 -2.04 -4.44 -12.78
N TRP A 182 -1.57 -3.74 -13.81
CA TRP A 182 -2.44 -3.34 -14.91
C TRP A 182 -2.71 -4.55 -15.80
N ASN A 183 -3.80 -5.22 -15.54
CA ASN A 183 -4.29 -6.36 -16.29
C ASN A 183 -5.81 -6.37 -16.26
N ASN A 184 -6.42 -7.15 -17.13
CA ASN A 184 -7.86 -7.36 -17.18
C ASN A 184 -8.36 -8.37 -16.12
N SER A 185 -7.58 -8.60 -15.06
CA SER A 185 -7.98 -9.51 -14.00
C SER A 185 -9.25 -9.00 -13.31
N LEU A 186 -10.24 -9.86 -13.26
CA LEU A 186 -11.52 -9.68 -12.57
C LEU A 186 -11.47 -10.28 -11.16
N ALA A 187 -10.27 -10.58 -10.66
CA ALA A 187 -10.07 -11.15 -9.36
C ALA A 187 -10.00 -10.04 -8.30
N PHE A 188 -10.85 -10.18 -7.29
CA PHE A 188 -10.92 -9.31 -6.12
C PHE A 188 -10.74 -10.14 -4.86
N GLU A 189 -10.42 -9.47 -3.76
CA GLU A 189 -10.39 -10.07 -2.43
C GLU A 189 -11.47 -9.45 -1.55
N LEU A 190 -12.26 -10.31 -0.91
CA LEU A 190 -13.26 -9.93 0.07
C LEU A 190 -13.15 -10.86 1.28
N GLY A 191 -12.88 -10.29 2.46
CA GLY A 191 -12.78 -11.06 3.70
C GLY A 191 -11.74 -12.18 3.67
N GLY A 192 -10.62 -11.99 2.95
CA GLY A 192 -9.54 -12.97 2.80
C GLY A 192 -9.80 -14.04 1.73
N LYS A 193 -10.92 -13.96 1.01
CA LYS A 193 -11.25 -14.91 -0.08
C LYS A 193 -11.10 -14.23 -1.43
N LYS A 194 -10.41 -14.91 -2.37
CA LYS A 194 -10.37 -14.48 -3.76
C LYS A 194 -11.72 -14.79 -4.41
N ILE A 195 -12.30 -13.79 -5.07
CA ILE A 195 -13.53 -13.91 -5.87
C ILE A 195 -13.27 -13.39 -7.27
N GLU A 196 -13.93 -13.98 -8.27
CA GLU A 196 -13.91 -13.49 -9.64
C GLU A 196 -15.28 -12.94 -9.97
N GLN A 197 -15.34 -11.63 -10.26
CA GLN A 197 -16.61 -10.93 -10.49
C GLN A 197 -16.45 -9.88 -11.58
N LYS A 198 -17.39 -9.87 -12.51
CA LYS A 198 -17.57 -8.77 -13.46
C LYS A 198 -18.55 -7.77 -12.88
N PHE A 199 -18.19 -6.49 -13.02
CA PHE A 199 -19.05 -5.38 -12.65
C PHE A 199 -19.42 -4.61 -13.92
N ALA A 200 -20.66 -4.22 -14.03
CA ALA A 200 -21.13 -3.29 -15.04
C ALA A 200 -21.70 -2.05 -14.32
N ILE A 201 -21.34 -0.87 -14.79
CA ILE A 201 -21.82 0.38 -14.25
C ILE A 201 -22.38 1.22 -15.39
N GLN A 202 -23.55 1.80 -15.18
CA GLN A 202 -24.10 2.77 -16.09
C GLN A 202 -23.64 4.16 -15.68
N LEU A 203 -22.83 4.80 -16.52
CA LEU A 203 -22.33 6.14 -16.31
C LEU A 203 -23.25 7.16 -16.94
N LYS A 204 -23.48 8.27 -16.25
CA LYS A 204 -24.24 9.41 -16.78
C LYS A 204 -23.28 10.28 -17.61
N ASN A 205 -23.76 10.82 -18.71
CA ASN A 205 -23.08 11.86 -19.49
C ASN A 205 -21.64 11.54 -19.98
N TRP A 206 -21.31 10.27 -20.17
CA TRP A 206 -20.05 9.91 -20.80
C TRP A 206 -20.13 10.22 -22.31
N LYS A 207 -19.48 11.31 -22.73
CA LYS A 207 -19.19 11.58 -24.14
C LYS A 207 -17.71 11.41 -24.36
N TYR A 208 -17.35 10.56 -25.30
CA TYR A 208 -16.03 10.50 -25.88
C TYR A 208 -16.02 11.56 -27.00
N ASP A 209 -15.35 12.69 -26.78
CA ASP A 209 -15.04 13.64 -27.83
C ASP A 209 -13.70 13.31 -28.46
#